data_3d34abff245c8b193195eb608bad615c
#
_entry.id   3d34abff245c8b193195eb608bad615c
#
_cell.length_a   1.000
_cell.length_b   1.000
_cell.length_c   1.000
_cell.angle_alpha   90.00
_cell.angle_beta   90.00
_cell.angle_gamma   90.00
#
_symmetry.space_group_name_H-M   'P 1'
#
loop_
_entity.id
_entity.type
_entity.pdbx_description
1 polymer ?
#
loop_
_entity_poly.entity_id
_entity_poly.type
_entity_poly.pdbx_seq_one_letter_code
_entity_poly.pdbx_strand_id
1 'polypeptide(L)' 'MASLRARAHKLQTALLYNGIKIKINQMQTYSAKNDRMVTKYMVYEYRPDEKPKNVTLLETYQIADVVKLLAGLYSDGG' A
#
# COMPACT_ATOMS: atom_id res chain seq x y z
N MET A 1 -0.71 0.96 -21.48
CA MET A 1 0.14 1.05 -20.27
C MET A 1 -0.65 0.69 -19.03
N ALA A 2 -0.07 -0.12 -18.17
CA ALA A 2 -0.72 -0.43 -16.90
C ALA A 2 -0.67 0.79 -15.99
N SER A 3 -1.79 1.11 -15.33
CA SER A 3 -1.82 2.19 -14.37
C SER A 3 -1.02 1.81 -13.13
N LEU A 4 -0.62 2.82 -12.34
CA LEU A 4 0.06 2.57 -11.07
C LEU A 4 -0.81 1.77 -10.11
N ARG A 5 -2.13 2.01 -10.16
CA ARG A 5 -3.08 1.25 -9.33
C ARG A 5 -3.09 -0.23 -9.71
N ALA A 6 -3.08 -0.54 -11.00
CA ALA A 6 -3.03 -1.92 -11.48
C ALA A 6 -1.70 -2.59 -11.09
N ARG A 7 -0.60 -1.84 -11.17
CA ARG A 7 0.72 -2.34 -10.76
C ARG A 7 0.76 -2.63 -9.26
N ALA A 8 0.19 -1.75 -8.44
CA ALA A 8 0.10 -1.97 -7.00
C ALA A 8 -0.68 -3.26 -6.69
N HIS A 9 -1.80 -3.47 -7.39
CA HIS A 9 -2.62 -4.67 -7.22
C HIS A 9 -1.85 -5.94 -7.60
N LYS A 10 -1.11 -5.91 -8.70
CA LYS A 10 -0.29 -7.05 -9.12
C LYS A 10 0.78 -7.38 -8.09
N LEU A 11 1.45 -6.36 -7.56
CA LEU A 11 2.47 -6.56 -6.53
C LEU A 11 1.85 -7.09 -5.24
N GLN A 12 0.69 -6.58 -4.86
CA GLN A 12 -0.03 -7.07 -3.70
C GLN A 12 -0.34 -8.56 -3.83
N THR A 13 -0.82 -8.97 -5.00
CA THR A 13 -1.12 -10.37 -5.27
C THR A 13 0.14 -11.23 -5.25
N ALA A 14 1.22 -10.76 -5.86
CA ALA A 14 2.49 -11.48 -5.87
C ALA A 14 3.04 -11.66 -4.46
N LEU A 15 2.95 -10.63 -3.62
CA LEU A 15 3.37 -10.72 -2.22
C LEU A 15 2.54 -11.73 -1.44
N LEU A 16 1.23 -11.79 -1.73
CA LEU A 16 0.36 -12.77 -1.08
C LEU A 16 0.80 -14.20 -1.39
N TYR A 17 1.21 -14.47 -2.62
CA TYR A 17 1.73 -15.80 -2.99
C TYR A 17 3.03 -16.12 -2.26
N ASN A 18 3.78 -15.10 -1.84
CA ASN A 18 5.00 -15.26 -1.06
C ASN A 18 4.74 -15.28 0.45
N GLY A 19 3.48 -15.28 0.86
CA GLY A 19 3.12 -15.33 2.27
C GLY A 19 3.06 -13.97 2.96
N ILE A 20 3.18 -12.90 2.20
CA ILE A 20 3.11 -11.53 2.75
C ILE A 20 1.72 -10.96 2.45
N LYS A 21 0.93 -10.76 3.49
CA LYS A 21 -0.45 -10.29 3.35
C LYS A 21 -0.47 -8.77 3.51
N ILE A 22 -0.72 -8.08 2.41
CA ILE A 22 -0.76 -6.62 2.36
C ILE A 22 -2.20 -6.15 2.15
N LYS A 23 -2.59 -5.15 2.92
CA LYS A 23 -3.89 -4.49 2.76
C LYS A 23 -3.65 -3.03 2.42
N ILE A 24 -4.32 -2.54 1.39
CA ILE A 24 -4.23 -1.15 0.95
C ILE A 24 -5.60 -0.51 1.14
N ASN A 25 -5.65 0.50 2.00
CA ASN A 25 -6.87 1.29 2.22
C ASN A 25 -6.74 2.62 1.50
N GLN A 26 -7.83 3.05 0.89
CA GLN A 26 -7.92 4.36 0.26
C GLN A 26 -8.97 5.17 0.99
N MET A 27 -8.61 6.40 1.34
CA MET A 27 -9.50 7.32 2.02
C MET A 27 -9.46 8.66 1.31
N GLN A 28 -10.64 9.19 0.96
CA GLN A 28 -10.71 10.53 0.42
C GLN A 28 -10.84 11.52 1.55
N THR A 29 -10.03 12.57 1.52
CA THR A 29 -10.03 13.60 2.54
C THR A 29 -9.88 14.96 1.87
N TYR A 30 -10.46 16.00 2.49
CA TYR A 30 -10.36 17.35 1.98
C TYR A 30 -9.03 17.96 2.39
N SER A 31 -8.33 18.54 1.42
CA SER A 31 -7.09 19.26 1.67
C SER A 31 -7.35 20.75 1.58
N ALA A 32 -7.32 21.43 2.73
CA ALA A 32 -7.51 22.88 2.79
C ALA A 32 -6.39 23.60 2.03
N LYS A 33 -5.19 23.04 2.05
CA LYS A 33 -4.04 23.61 1.35
C LYS A 33 -4.23 23.65 -0.16
N ASN A 34 -4.81 22.59 -0.71
CA ASN A 34 -5.03 22.47 -2.16
C ASN A 34 -6.45 22.79 -2.56
N ASP A 35 -7.33 23.05 -1.60
CA ASP A 35 -8.74 23.35 -1.80
C ASP A 35 -9.43 22.31 -2.69
N ARG A 36 -9.17 21.03 -2.40
CA ARG A 36 -9.77 19.93 -3.15
C ARG A 36 -9.70 18.64 -2.34
N MET A 37 -10.46 17.64 -2.80
CA MET A 37 -10.37 16.29 -2.25
C MET A 37 -9.10 15.62 -2.73
N VAL A 38 -8.41 14.95 -1.81
CA VAL A 38 -7.23 14.16 -2.12
C VAL A 38 -7.43 12.74 -1.60
N THR A 39 -6.73 11.79 -2.19
CA THR A 39 -6.79 10.39 -1.77
C THR A 39 -5.58 10.08 -0.90
N LYS A 40 -5.83 9.57 0.30
CA LYS A 40 -4.78 9.08 1.19
C LYS A 40 -4.74 7.57 1.11
N TYR A 41 -3.56 7.03 0.90
CA TYR A 41 -3.33 5.58 0.85
C TYR A 41 -2.65 5.15 2.14
N MET A 42 -3.19 4.09 2.75
CA MET A 42 -2.59 3.47 3.93
C MET A 42 -2.32 2.02 3.62
N VAL A 43 -1.08 1.59 3.84
CA VAL A 43 -0.64 0.23 3.54
C VAL A 43 -0.34 -0.48 4.85
N TYR A 44 -0.95 -1.65 5.03
CA TYR A 44 -0.78 -2.48 6.22
C TYR A 44 -0.28 -3.86 5.84
N GLU A 45 0.50 -4.43 6.72
CA GLU A 45 0.88 -5.85 6.62
C GLU A 45 0.22 -6.61 7.76
N TYR A 46 -0.44 -7.73 7.46
CA TYR A 46 -1.02 -8.59 8.47
C TYR A 46 0.05 -9.53 9.01
N ARG A 47 0.35 -9.40 10.31
CA ARG A 47 1.32 -10.23 11.01
C ARG A 47 0.63 -10.86 12.21
N PRO A 48 0.13 -12.11 12.07
CA PRO A 48 -0.69 -12.72 13.13
C PRO A 48 0.04 -12.93 14.45
N ASP A 49 1.37 -12.99 14.44
CA ASP A 49 2.19 -13.23 15.62
C ASP A 49 2.56 -11.95 16.36
N GLU A 50 2.17 -10.79 15.84
CA GLU A 50 2.51 -9.51 16.42
C GLU A 50 1.27 -8.82 17.02
N LYS A 51 1.50 -7.87 17.90
CA LYS A 51 0.45 -7.00 18.46
C LYS A 51 0.84 -5.55 18.26
N PRO A 52 0.07 -4.76 17.47
CA PRO A 52 -1.14 -5.18 16.77
C PRO A 52 -0.83 -6.09 15.57
N LYS A 53 -1.80 -6.91 15.17
CA LYS A 53 -1.65 -7.84 14.05
C LYS A 53 -1.52 -7.14 12.70
N ASN A 54 -2.12 -5.95 12.57
CA ASN A 54 -2.00 -5.12 11.38
C ASN A 54 -0.96 -4.03 11.63
N VAL A 55 0.16 -4.12 10.94
CA VAL A 55 1.25 -3.17 11.08
C VAL A 55 1.18 -2.16 9.94
N THR A 56 1.12 -0.87 10.27
CA THR A 56 1.12 0.19 9.26
C THR A 56 2.52 0.34 8.67
N LEU A 57 2.64 0.12 7.37
CA LEU A 57 3.92 0.24 6.67
C LEU A 57 4.11 1.61 6.02
N LEU A 58 3.01 2.22 5.59
CA LEU A 58 3.10 3.46 4.82
C LEU A 58 1.78 4.22 4.88
N GLU A 59 1.88 5.54 4.97
CA GLU A 59 0.77 6.46 4.75
C GLU A 59 1.23 7.50 3.74
N THR A 60 0.52 7.63 2.63
CA THR A 60 0.94 8.54 1.57
C THR A 60 -0.26 9.04 0.79
N TYR A 61 -0.08 10.16 0.10
CA TYR A 61 -1.08 10.72 -0.81
C TYR A 61 -0.78 10.36 -2.27
N GLN A 62 0.28 9.57 -2.53
CA GLN A 62 0.69 9.24 -3.89
C GLN A 62 0.76 7.74 -4.08
N ILE A 63 0.01 7.23 -5.07
CA ILE A 63 0.01 5.79 -5.37
C ILE A 63 1.40 5.30 -5.80
N ALA A 64 2.22 6.17 -6.36
CA ALA A 64 3.59 5.81 -6.74
C ALA A 64 4.41 5.33 -5.55
N ASP A 65 4.20 5.93 -4.36
CA ASP A 65 4.89 5.51 -3.14
C ASP A 65 4.47 4.11 -2.71
N VAL A 66 3.19 3.77 -2.90
CA VAL A 66 2.68 2.43 -2.60
C VAL A 66 3.35 1.40 -3.50
N VAL A 67 3.41 1.68 -4.80
CA VAL A 67 4.06 0.78 -5.77
C VAL A 67 5.52 0.57 -5.41
N LYS A 68 6.22 1.65 -5.06
CA LYS A 68 7.63 1.60 -4.69
C LYS A 68 7.86 0.73 -3.46
N LEU A 69 7.01 0.89 -2.44
CA LEU A 69 7.09 0.08 -1.22
C LEU A 69 6.88 -1.41 -1.53
N LEU A 70 5.82 -1.73 -2.27
CA LEU A 70 5.49 -3.12 -2.57
C LEU A 70 6.55 -3.77 -3.45
N ALA A 71 7.10 -3.03 -4.40
CA ALA A 71 8.20 -3.53 -5.25
C ALA A 71 9.43 -3.84 -4.40
N GLY A 72 9.76 -2.99 -3.43
CA GLY A 72 10.86 -3.22 -2.51
C GLY A 72 10.64 -4.49 -1.66
N LEU A 73 9.43 -4.66 -1.13
CA LEU A 73 9.10 -5.85 -0.34
C LEU A 73 9.19 -7.13 -1.19
N TYR A 74 8.75 -7.05 -2.44
CA TYR A 74 8.81 -8.19 -3.36
C TYR A 74 10.26 -8.58 -3.65
N SER A 75 11.12 -7.59 -3.89
CA SER A 75 12.55 -7.83 -4.14
C SER A 75 13.25 -8.42 -2.92
N ASP A 76 12.95 -7.89 -1.72
CA ASP A 76 13.59 -8.33 -0.49
C ASP A 76 13.09 -9.71 -0.04
N GLY A 77 11.82 -10.01 -0.33
CA GLY A 77 11.20 -11.27 0.08
C GLY A 77 11.38 -12.39 -0.92
N GLY A 78 11.88 -12.05 -2.10
CA GLY A 78 12.11 -13.03 -3.17
C GLY A 78 13.50 -13.55 -3.17
#